data_70b38f5cd587969bf42128d5cece9e01
#
_entry.id   70b38f5cd587969bf42128d5cece9e01
#
_cell.length_a   1.000
_cell.length_b   1.000
_cell.length_c   1.000
_cell.angle_alpha   90.00
_cell.angle_beta   90.00
_cell.angle_gamma   90.00
#
_symmetry.space_group_name_H-M   'P 1'
#
loop_
_entity.id
_entity.type
_entity.pdbx_description
1 polymer ?
#
loop_
_entity_poly.entity_id
_entity_poly.type
_entity_poly.pdbx_seq_one_letter_code
_entity_poly.pdbx_strand_id
1 'polypeptide(L)'
;MFEYGENNLIKSCIVNLEKTYRNIGDIALISSLIFNNDFSLLNQKIKELEKDNNSKEITITKSREKDIPKNLLFSITSHLKQLNISTSNLSKKKYIFEESIDNLLINEKDLVDKIFLDLQSQLILCEKNSGIWSVEYLNEIVFGQKKPYDLKTLKEGVPIMCTKNNNELGLLNGDIGVLIGLKNKRKYLFRKFNDNNEEIVALIDPSNLENVVPAIAFTIHKSHGSESEKVSILWSQKYRRNQYDVREKKDNENIFCRDNFERRLFYTAVTRAKKFLDIYYLN
;
A
#
# COMPACT_ATOMS: atom_id res chain seq x y z
N MET A 1 7.03 3.32 -38.87
CA MET A 1 7.45 1.92 -39.09
C MET A 1 8.97 1.91 -39.02
N PHE A 2 9.52 1.69 -37.81
CA PHE A 2 10.97 1.59 -37.62
C PHE A 2 11.31 0.12 -37.54
N GLU A 3 11.94 -0.38 -38.61
CA GLU A 3 12.57 -1.70 -38.59
C GLU A 3 13.78 -1.68 -37.68
N TYR A 4 13.65 -2.36 -36.53
CA TYR A 4 14.79 -2.64 -35.66
C TYR A 4 15.63 -3.73 -36.32
N GLY A 5 16.72 -3.32 -36.95
CA GLY A 5 17.78 -4.23 -37.37
C GLY A 5 18.26 -5.06 -36.17
N GLU A 6 18.47 -6.34 -36.39
CA GLU A 6 18.95 -7.32 -35.43
C GLU A 6 20.34 -6.92 -34.89
N ASN A 7 20.39 -6.13 -33.84
CA ASN A 7 21.64 -5.84 -33.12
C ASN A 7 21.86 -6.95 -32.07
N ASN A 8 22.55 -7.99 -32.45
CA ASN A 8 22.95 -9.12 -31.61
C ASN A 8 23.73 -8.66 -30.31
N LEU A 9 24.33 -7.48 -30.32
CA LEU A 9 25.02 -6.88 -29.17
C LEU A 9 24.07 -6.50 -28.03
N ILE A 10 22.85 -6.05 -28.31
CA ILE A 10 21.90 -5.68 -27.27
C ILE A 10 21.33 -6.92 -26.56
N LYS A 11 21.14 -8.03 -27.28
CA LYS A 11 20.67 -9.30 -26.68
C LYS A 11 21.65 -9.88 -25.69
N SER A 12 22.97 -9.67 -25.86
CA SER A 12 24.00 -10.15 -24.94
C SER A 12 24.10 -9.35 -23.63
N CYS A 13 23.49 -8.16 -23.59
CA CYS A 13 23.46 -7.30 -22.41
C CYS A 13 22.18 -7.44 -21.57
N ILE A 14 21.22 -8.28 -21.99
CA ILE A 14 19.98 -8.52 -21.28
C ILE A 14 20.20 -9.67 -20.28
N VAL A 15 20.21 -9.34 -19.01
CA VAL A 15 20.22 -10.33 -17.92
C VAL A 15 18.78 -10.48 -17.42
N ASN A 16 18.19 -11.65 -17.64
CA ASN A 16 16.92 -12.00 -17.03
C ASN A 16 17.16 -12.50 -15.60
N LEU A 17 16.63 -11.79 -14.62
CA LEU A 17 16.64 -12.25 -13.23
C LEU A 17 15.55 -13.32 -13.06
N GLU A 18 15.96 -14.58 -13.04
CA GLU A 18 15.02 -15.72 -12.96
C GLU A 18 14.56 -16.04 -11.52
N LYS A 19 15.28 -15.61 -10.51
CA LYS A 19 14.95 -15.88 -9.11
C LYS A 19 14.40 -14.65 -8.41
N THR A 20 13.15 -14.76 -7.93
CA THR A 20 12.57 -13.81 -6.99
C THR A 20 12.96 -14.22 -5.57
N TYR A 21 13.83 -13.45 -4.94
CA TYR A 21 14.23 -13.66 -3.53
C TYR A 21 13.27 -13.02 -2.53
N ARG A 22 12.26 -12.28 -3.00
CA ARG A 22 11.38 -11.45 -2.18
C ARG A 22 10.26 -12.22 -1.51
N ASN A 23 9.70 -13.20 -2.21
CA ASN A 23 8.50 -13.91 -1.79
C ASN A 23 8.80 -15.39 -1.68
N ILE A 24 8.22 -16.05 -0.68
CA ILE A 24 8.36 -17.49 -0.40
C ILE A 24 6.95 -18.10 -0.47
N GLY A 25 6.86 -19.42 -0.65
CA GLY A 25 5.61 -20.17 -0.56
C GLY A 25 4.59 -19.84 -1.67
N ASP A 26 3.33 -19.75 -1.28
CA ASP A 26 2.20 -19.54 -2.19
C ASP A 26 2.22 -18.16 -2.86
N ILE A 27 2.74 -17.11 -2.19
CA ILE A 27 2.88 -15.78 -2.77
C ILE A 27 3.85 -15.81 -3.95
N ALA A 28 5.00 -16.48 -3.81
CA ALA A 28 5.96 -16.65 -4.90
C ALA A 28 5.37 -17.45 -6.06
N LEU A 29 4.61 -18.52 -5.76
CA LEU A 29 3.94 -19.31 -6.78
C LEU A 29 2.95 -18.48 -7.58
N ILE A 30 2.03 -17.76 -6.93
CA ILE A 30 1.07 -16.90 -7.62
C ILE A 30 1.80 -15.83 -8.46
N SER A 31 2.84 -15.20 -7.92
CA SER A 31 3.63 -14.21 -8.66
C SER A 31 4.24 -14.80 -9.92
N SER A 32 4.80 -16.02 -9.85
CA SER A 32 5.39 -16.69 -11.01
C SER A 32 4.35 -17.08 -12.04
N LEU A 33 3.19 -17.56 -11.64
CA LEU A 33 2.09 -17.92 -12.55
C LEU A 33 1.57 -16.69 -13.32
N ILE A 34 1.45 -15.53 -12.63
CA ILE A 34 1.08 -14.25 -13.25
C ILE A 34 2.16 -13.81 -14.26
N PHE A 35 3.43 -13.89 -13.86
CA PHE A 35 4.56 -13.48 -14.69
C PHE A 35 4.64 -14.32 -15.98
N ASN A 36 4.51 -15.64 -15.86
CA ASN A 36 4.59 -16.61 -16.95
C ASN A 36 3.32 -16.69 -17.82
N ASN A 37 2.25 -15.94 -17.50
CA ASN A 37 0.93 -16.01 -18.15
C ASN A 37 0.26 -17.40 -18.04
N ASP A 38 0.55 -18.15 -16.98
CA ASP A 38 -0.07 -19.44 -16.77
C ASP A 38 -1.42 -19.29 -16.05
N PHE A 39 -2.40 -18.77 -16.81
CA PHE A 39 -3.71 -18.45 -16.25
C PHE A 39 -4.54 -19.67 -15.88
N SER A 40 -4.27 -20.82 -16.51
CA SER A 40 -4.95 -22.08 -16.17
C SER A 40 -4.60 -22.51 -14.74
N LEU A 41 -3.30 -22.62 -14.43
CA LEU A 41 -2.83 -22.96 -13.10
C LEU A 41 -3.14 -21.87 -12.08
N LEU A 42 -3.06 -20.59 -12.49
CA LEU A 42 -3.44 -19.48 -11.62
C LEU A 42 -4.92 -19.57 -11.19
N ASN A 43 -5.83 -19.85 -12.13
CA ASN A 43 -7.25 -20.03 -11.84
C ASN A 43 -7.51 -21.23 -10.93
N GLN A 44 -6.81 -22.33 -11.15
CA GLN A 44 -6.88 -23.51 -10.27
C GLN A 44 -6.42 -23.14 -8.87
N LYS A 45 -5.26 -22.51 -8.72
CA LYS A 45 -4.71 -22.12 -7.40
C LYS A 45 -5.62 -21.13 -6.66
N ILE A 46 -6.18 -20.14 -7.36
CA ILE A 46 -7.14 -19.20 -6.78
C ILE A 46 -8.37 -19.94 -6.23
N LYS A 47 -8.95 -20.88 -6.99
CA LYS A 47 -10.10 -21.68 -6.55
C LYS A 47 -9.78 -22.59 -5.36
N GLU A 48 -8.57 -23.10 -5.26
CA GLU A 48 -8.09 -23.85 -4.11
C GLU A 48 -8.04 -22.97 -2.86
N LEU A 49 -7.40 -21.80 -2.97
CA LEU A 49 -7.27 -20.82 -1.88
C LEU A 49 -8.62 -20.23 -1.43
N GLU A 50 -9.58 -20.07 -2.34
CA GLU A 50 -10.94 -19.63 -1.98
C GLU A 50 -11.70 -20.66 -1.10
N LYS A 51 -11.37 -21.93 -1.25
CA LYS A 51 -11.96 -23.04 -0.47
C LYS A 51 -11.20 -23.35 0.81
N ASP A 52 -9.92 -23.03 0.82
CA ASP A 52 -9.04 -23.32 1.95
C ASP A 52 -9.03 -22.17 2.96
N ASN A 53 -9.90 -22.27 3.96
CA ASN A 53 -9.92 -21.34 5.09
C ASN A 53 -8.70 -21.46 6.02
N ASN A 54 -7.78 -22.41 5.80
CA ASN A 54 -6.63 -22.69 6.64
C ASN A 54 -5.31 -22.17 6.06
N SER A 55 -5.30 -21.61 4.84
CA SER A 55 -4.10 -21.00 4.31
C SER A 55 -3.68 -19.82 5.19
N LYS A 56 -2.47 -19.88 5.71
CA LYS A 56 -1.92 -18.84 6.58
C LYS A 56 -1.27 -17.70 5.82
N GLU A 57 -0.84 -17.94 4.56
CA GLU A 57 -0.11 -16.95 3.77
C GLU A 57 -1.04 -16.10 2.90
N ILE A 58 -2.03 -16.72 2.25
CA ILE A 58 -2.91 -16.05 1.30
C ILE A 58 -4.36 -16.32 1.65
N THR A 59 -5.15 -15.26 1.72
CA THR A 59 -6.61 -15.35 1.78
C THR A 59 -7.24 -14.68 0.57
N ILE A 60 -8.24 -15.33 -0.02
CA ILE A 60 -8.99 -14.78 -1.15
C ILE A 60 -10.45 -14.69 -0.76
N THR A 61 -10.98 -13.47 -0.74
CA THR A 61 -12.36 -13.20 -0.35
C THR A 61 -13.13 -12.59 -1.52
N LYS A 62 -14.09 -13.35 -2.03
CA LYS A 62 -15.05 -12.88 -3.02
C LYS A 62 -16.19 -12.16 -2.33
N SER A 63 -16.50 -10.93 -2.76
CA SER A 63 -17.64 -10.17 -2.27
C SER A 63 -18.64 -9.90 -3.39
N ARG A 64 -19.93 -9.97 -3.06
CA ARG A 64 -21.05 -9.53 -3.92
C ARG A 64 -21.52 -8.14 -3.51
N GLU A 65 -21.17 -7.70 -2.33
CA GLU A 65 -21.58 -6.44 -1.74
C GLU A 65 -20.57 -5.33 -2.04
N LYS A 66 -21.06 -4.12 -2.14
CA LYS A 66 -20.22 -2.94 -2.33
C LYS A 66 -19.51 -2.52 -1.04
N ASP A 67 -20.00 -3.00 0.09
CA ASP A 67 -19.45 -2.68 1.40
C ASP A 67 -18.08 -3.33 1.59
N ILE A 68 -17.24 -2.67 2.38
CA ILE A 68 -15.92 -3.19 2.71
C ILE A 68 -16.07 -4.45 3.58
N PRO A 69 -15.39 -5.54 3.25
CA PRO A 69 -15.41 -6.76 4.04
C PRO A 69 -15.04 -6.51 5.51
N LYS A 70 -15.81 -7.10 6.43
CA LYS A 70 -15.65 -6.86 7.89
C LYS A 70 -14.26 -7.23 8.40
N ASN A 71 -13.66 -8.29 7.87
CA ASN A 71 -12.30 -8.71 8.24
C ASN A 71 -11.24 -7.69 7.81
N LEU A 72 -11.41 -7.02 6.66
CA LEU A 72 -10.54 -5.93 6.26
C LEU A 72 -10.71 -4.71 7.17
N LEU A 73 -11.94 -4.29 7.48
CA LEU A 73 -12.19 -3.20 8.42
C LEU A 73 -11.60 -3.49 9.80
N PHE A 74 -11.73 -4.73 10.28
CA PHE A 74 -11.10 -5.15 11.52
C PHE A 74 -9.57 -5.05 11.45
N SER A 75 -8.96 -5.48 10.34
CA SER A 75 -7.51 -5.39 10.12
C SER A 75 -7.05 -3.91 10.13
N ILE A 76 -7.77 -3.02 9.44
CA ILE A 76 -7.50 -1.58 9.40
C ILE A 76 -7.58 -0.97 10.80
N THR A 77 -8.69 -1.22 11.50
CA THR A 77 -8.91 -0.64 12.84
C THR A 77 -7.90 -1.15 13.87
N SER A 78 -7.50 -2.41 13.77
CA SER A 78 -6.45 -2.99 14.62
C SER A 78 -5.09 -2.35 14.34
N HIS A 79 -4.74 -2.14 13.08
CA HIS A 79 -3.50 -1.46 12.68
C HIS A 79 -3.47 0.00 13.16
N LEU A 80 -4.56 0.75 12.97
CA LEU A 80 -4.67 2.13 13.47
C LEU A 80 -4.60 2.20 15.01
N LYS A 81 -5.17 1.22 15.69
CA LYS A 81 -5.06 1.11 17.16
C LYS A 81 -3.61 0.89 17.60
N GLN A 82 -2.89 0.01 16.91
CA GLN A 82 -1.47 -0.25 17.19
C GLN A 82 -0.63 1.01 16.97
N LEU A 83 -0.82 1.70 15.85
CA LEU A 83 -0.15 2.97 15.57
C LEU A 83 -0.48 4.04 16.61
N ASN A 84 -1.74 4.13 17.05
CA ASN A 84 -2.13 5.05 18.11
C ASN A 84 -1.41 4.75 19.42
N ILE A 85 -1.24 3.48 19.80
CA ILE A 85 -0.49 3.08 21.00
C ILE A 85 0.98 3.51 20.88
N SER A 86 1.62 3.21 19.76
CA SER A 86 3.04 3.52 19.54
C SER A 86 3.29 5.02 19.52
N THR A 87 2.45 5.80 18.82
CA THR A 87 2.56 7.26 18.77
C THR A 87 2.25 7.91 20.11
N SER A 88 1.25 7.41 20.85
CA SER A 88 0.92 7.94 22.19
C SER A 88 2.04 7.71 23.20
N ASN A 89 2.82 6.65 23.07
CA ASN A 89 3.98 6.43 23.92
C ASN A 89 5.06 7.49 23.67
N LEU A 90 5.26 7.88 22.42
CA LEU A 90 6.14 8.99 22.07
C LEU A 90 5.59 10.34 22.55
N SER A 91 4.31 10.61 22.31
CA SER A 91 3.65 11.90 22.65
C SER A 91 3.59 12.18 24.16
N LYS A 92 3.65 11.16 25.00
CA LYS A 92 3.75 11.33 26.47
C LYS A 92 5.05 12.00 26.91
N LYS A 93 6.07 11.98 26.06
CA LYS A 93 7.34 12.66 26.27
C LYS A 93 7.18 14.13 25.92
N LYS A 94 6.85 14.97 26.91
CA LYS A 94 6.48 16.39 26.72
C LYS A 94 7.53 17.21 25.96
N TYR A 95 8.81 16.92 26.16
CA TYR A 95 9.92 17.63 25.52
C TYR A 95 9.94 17.49 23.97
N ILE A 96 9.31 16.48 23.39
CA ILE A 96 9.21 16.31 21.94
C ILE A 96 8.58 17.52 21.24
N PHE A 97 7.70 18.23 21.94
CA PHE A 97 7.02 19.41 21.43
C PHE A 97 7.74 20.73 21.78
N GLU A 98 8.83 20.67 22.51
CA GLU A 98 9.54 21.81 23.09
C GLU A 98 11.00 21.90 22.63
N GLU A 99 11.64 20.78 22.22
CA GLU A 99 13.06 20.70 21.87
C GLU A 99 13.30 20.58 20.35
N SER A 100 14.55 20.81 19.95
CA SER A 100 15.00 20.61 18.58
C SER A 100 15.01 19.13 18.19
N ILE A 101 14.81 18.86 16.90
CA ILE A 101 14.61 17.52 16.32
C ILE A 101 15.81 16.58 16.54
N ASP A 102 17.03 17.14 16.63
CA ASP A 102 18.26 16.36 16.74
C ASP A 102 18.32 15.50 18.01
N ASN A 103 17.67 15.95 19.09
CA ASN A 103 17.61 15.21 20.34
C ASN A 103 16.61 14.03 20.30
N LEU A 104 15.63 14.06 19.39
CA LEU A 104 14.61 13.02 19.32
C LEU A 104 15.19 11.65 18.93
N LEU A 105 16.07 11.62 17.93
CA LEU A 105 16.73 10.38 17.49
C LEU A 105 17.70 9.83 18.52
N ILE A 106 18.34 10.72 19.28
CA ILE A 106 19.30 10.29 20.31
C ILE A 106 18.56 9.65 21.49
N ASN A 107 17.45 10.27 21.94
CA ASN A 107 16.81 9.90 23.20
C ASN A 107 15.67 8.89 23.03
N GLU A 108 14.96 8.87 21.88
CA GLU A 108 13.74 8.07 21.68
C GLU A 108 13.77 7.24 20.39
N LYS A 109 14.97 6.84 19.95
CA LYS A 109 15.16 6.07 18.71
C LYS A 109 14.27 4.82 18.67
N ASP A 110 14.24 4.06 19.76
CA ASP A 110 13.47 2.80 19.81
C ASP A 110 11.96 3.04 19.63
N LEU A 111 11.41 4.14 20.19
CA LEU A 111 10.00 4.49 20.02
C LEU A 111 9.71 4.93 18.58
N VAL A 112 10.61 5.71 17.99
CA VAL A 112 10.49 6.15 16.60
C VAL A 112 10.58 4.96 15.67
N ASP A 113 11.57 4.08 15.84
CA ASP A 113 11.73 2.87 15.04
C ASP A 113 10.49 1.98 15.14
N LYS A 114 9.93 1.82 16.34
CA LYS A 114 8.70 1.06 16.55
C LYS A 114 7.52 1.64 15.80
N ILE A 115 7.35 2.97 15.79
CA ILE A 115 6.27 3.64 15.04
C ILE A 115 6.40 3.34 13.55
N PHE A 116 7.59 3.45 12.96
CA PHE A 116 7.79 3.21 11.53
C PHE A 116 7.72 1.73 11.15
N LEU A 117 8.13 0.82 12.04
CA LEU A 117 7.90 -0.62 11.87
C LEU A 117 6.39 -0.94 11.87
N ASP A 118 5.63 -0.38 12.82
CA ASP A 118 4.19 -0.54 12.85
C ASP A 118 3.54 0.06 11.60
N LEU A 119 3.98 1.24 11.16
CA LEU A 119 3.48 1.90 9.94
C LEU A 119 3.69 1.04 8.69
N GLN A 120 4.84 0.39 8.57
CA GLN A 120 5.19 -0.46 7.45
C GLN A 120 4.65 -1.90 7.55
N SER A 121 4.04 -2.28 8.68
CA SER A 121 3.58 -3.66 8.91
C SER A 121 2.40 -4.06 8.03
N GLN A 122 1.59 -3.11 7.58
CA GLN A 122 0.43 -3.33 6.73
C GLN A 122 0.38 -2.34 5.57
N LEU A 123 0.08 -2.85 4.38
CA LEU A 123 -0.12 -2.07 3.17
C LEU A 123 -1.46 -2.45 2.54
N ILE A 124 -2.32 -1.47 2.30
CA ILE A 124 -3.60 -1.68 1.64
C ILE A 124 -3.54 -1.06 0.26
N LEU A 125 -3.78 -1.87 -0.74
CA LEU A 125 -3.69 -1.49 -2.15
C LEU A 125 -5.05 -1.50 -2.81
N CYS A 126 -5.42 -0.37 -3.37
CA CYS A 126 -6.61 -0.20 -4.18
C CYS A 126 -6.21 -0.06 -5.65
N GLU A 127 -7.02 -0.60 -6.52
CA GLU A 127 -6.86 -0.44 -7.96
C GLU A 127 -7.06 1.02 -8.40
N LYS A 128 -7.95 1.74 -7.71
CA LYS A 128 -8.40 3.10 -8.08
C LYS A 128 -8.30 4.07 -6.92
N ASN A 129 -8.19 5.36 -7.26
CA ASN A 129 -8.22 6.42 -6.28
C ASN A 129 -9.65 6.76 -5.83
N SER A 130 -10.63 6.70 -6.74
CA SER A 130 -12.04 7.05 -6.50
C SER A 130 -13.02 5.97 -6.96
N GLY A 131 -14.22 5.95 -6.40
CA GLY A 131 -15.26 4.96 -6.68
C GLY A 131 -15.31 3.86 -5.63
N ILE A 132 -16.02 2.77 -5.93
CA ILE A 132 -16.20 1.64 -5.00
C ILE A 132 -14.85 0.96 -4.74
N TRP A 133 -14.56 0.63 -3.48
CA TRP A 133 -13.33 -0.01 -3.04
C TRP A 133 -12.05 0.75 -3.44
N SER A 134 -12.15 2.06 -3.44
CA SER A 134 -11.03 2.96 -3.75
C SER A 134 -10.38 3.51 -2.49
N VAL A 135 -9.26 4.22 -2.67
CA VAL A 135 -8.58 4.93 -1.59
C VAL A 135 -9.51 5.93 -0.91
N GLU A 136 -10.25 6.74 -1.70
CA GLU A 136 -11.18 7.73 -1.16
C GLU A 136 -12.35 7.07 -0.43
N TYR A 137 -12.86 5.96 -0.94
CA TYR A 137 -13.94 5.21 -0.31
C TYR A 137 -13.52 4.63 1.05
N LEU A 138 -12.31 4.08 1.15
CA LEU A 138 -11.77 3.60 2.43
C LEU A 138 -11.61 4.73 3.44
N ASN A 139 -11.06 5.87 3.01
CA ASN A 139 -10.92 7.04 3.89
C ASN A 139 -12.28 7.54 4.39
N GLU A 140 -13.31 7.55 3.52
CA GLU A 140 -14.67 7.91 3.91
C GLU A 140 -15.23 6.95 4.97
N ILE A 141 -15.09 5.64 4.75
CA ILE A 141 -15.59 4.63 5.69
C ILE A 141 -14.85 4.69 7.04
N VAL A 142 -13.52 4.84 7.02
CA VAL A 142 -12.69 4.75 8.23
C VAL A 142 -12.70 6.06 9.04
N PHE A 143 -12.69 7.21 8.37
CA PHE A 143 -12.59 8.52 9.02
C PHE A 143 -13.89 9.32 8.99
N GLY A 144 -14.92 8.87 8.26
CA GLY A 144 -16.17 9.62 8.08
C GLY A 144 -16.00 10.90 7.26
N GLN A 145 -14.94 11.02 6.46
CA GLN A 145 -14.58 12.24 5.73
C GLN A 145 -14.44 11.99 4.24
N LYS A 146 -14.95 12.96 3.45
CA LYS A 146 -14.68 13.09 2.02
C LYS A 146 -13.65 14.20 1.80
N LYS A 147 -13.02 14.22 0.63
CA LYS A 147 -12.14 15.33 0.27
C LYS A 147 -12.92 16.65 0.18
N PRO A 148 -12.33 17.77 0.64
CA PRO A 148 -11.03 17.88 1.29
C PRO A 148 -11.05 17.33 2.72
N TYR A 149 -9.96 16.68 3.15
CA TYR A 149 -9.86 16.08 4.49
C TYR A 149 -9.51 17.12 5.54
N ASP A 150 -10.22 17.13 6.66
CA ASP A 150 -9.83 17.92 7.83
C ASP A 150 -8.92 17.10 8.75
N LEU A 151 -7.62 17.25 8.58
CA LEU A 151 -6.63 16.53 9.37
C LEU A 151 -6.66 16.90 10.87
N LYS A 152 -7.27 18.05 11.21
CA LYS A 152 -7.39 18.49 12.62
C LYS A 152 -8.35 17.61 13.43
N THR A 153 -9.27 16.92 12.78
CA THR A 153 -10.23 16.04 13.44
C THR A 153 -9.75 14.59 13.52
N LEU A 154 -8.69 14.22 12.79
CA LEU A 154 -8.14 12.86 12.80
C LEU A 154 -7.50 12.56 14.17
N LYS A 155 -7.48 11.30 14.53
CA LYS A 155 -6.83 10.81 15.77
C LYS A 155 -5.32 10.70 15.58
N GLU A 156 -4.59 10.77 16.69
CA GLU A 156 -3.18 10.41 16.73
C GLU A 156 -2.97 8.98 16.24
N GLY A 157 -1.85 8.73 15.57
CA GLY A 157 -1.54 7.44 14.96
C GLY A 157 -2.09 7.24 13.54
N VAL A 158 -2.82 8.23 12.99
CA VAL A 158 -3.28 8.14 11.60
C VAL A 158 -2.09 8.31 10.65
N PRO A 159 -1.87 7.35 9.72
CA PRO A 159 -0.90 7.50 8.65
C PRO A 159 -1.26 8.66 7.74
N ILE A 160 -0.26 9.40 7.31
CA ILE A 160 -0.40 10.55 6.41
C ILE A 160 0.61 10.44 5.27
N MET A 161 0.29 11.03 4.12
CA MET A 161 1.15 11.05 2.94
C MET A 161 1.27 12.47 2.40
N CYS A 162 2.50 12.86 2.11
CA CYS A 162 2.78 14.09 1.37
C CYS A 162 2.35 13.93 -0.10
N THR A 163 1.58 14.89 -0.64
CA THR A 163 1.03 14.81 -2.00
C THR A 163 1.74 15.67 -3.03
N LYS A 164 2.69 16.50 -2.58
CA LYS A 164 3.56 17.33 -3.42
C LYS A 164 4.95 17.38 -2.82
N ASN A 165 5.96 17.58 -3.67
CA ASN A 165 7.31 17.83 -3.18
C ASN A 165 7.36 19.15 -2.39
N ASN A 166 8.07 19.12 -1.27
CA ASN A 166 8.39 20.28 -0.45
C ASN A 166 9.90 20.32 -0.22
N ASN A 167 10.61 21.07 -1.04
CA ASN A 167 12.08 21.14 -1.01
C ASN A 167 12.61 21.76 0.28
N GLU A 168 11.90 22.71 0.89
CA GLU A 168 12.30 23.34 2.15
C GLU A 168 12.31 22.35 3.30
N LEU A 169 11.33 21.46 3.33
CA LEU A 169 11.22 20.42 4.34
C LEU A 169 11.93 19.10 3.92
N GLY A 170 12.47 19.03 2.70
CA GLY A 170 13.08 17.83 2.15
C GLY A 170 12.10 16.65 2.05
N LEU A 171 10.82 16.91 1.77
CA LEU A 171 9.80 15.90 1.58
C LEU A 171 9.44 15.74 0.11
N LEU A 172 9.25 14.49 -0.30
CA LEU A 172 8.85 14.13 -1.64
C LEU A 172 7.37 13.73 -1.68
N ASN A 173 6.77 13.87 -2.86
CA ASN A 173 5.43 13.32 -3.11
C ASN A 173 5.45 11.80 -2.93
N GLY A 174 4.61 11.31 -2.03
CA GLY A 174 4.55 9.90 -1.66
C GLY A 174 5.23 9.56 -0.34
N ASP A 175 5.98 10.48 0.26
CA ASP A 175 6.54 10.26 1.60
C ASP A 175 5.43 10.03 2.61
N ILE A 176 5.61 8.99 3.42
CA ILE A 176 4.65 8.55 4.41
C ILE A 176 5.15 8.89 5.80
N GLY A 177 4.28 9.51 6.57
CA GLY A 177 4.49 9.82 7.97
C GLY A 177 3.28 9.43 8.82
N VAL A 178 3.27 9.91 10.04
CA VAL A 178 2.18 9.66 10.98
C VAL A 178 1.86 10.92 11.77
N LEU A 179 0.58 11.09 12.11
CA LEU A 179 0.11 12.16 12.98
C LEU A 179 0.41 11.81 14.43
N ILE A 180 1.14 12.66 15.14
CA ILE A 180 1.43 12.53 16.57
C ILE A 180 0.87 13.72 17.39
N GLY A 181 0.61 13.47 18.66
CA GLY A 181 0.09 14.48 19.59
C GLY A 181 -1.39 14.75 19.46
N LEU A 182 -1.91 15.50 20.43
CA LEU A 182 -3.34 15.78 20.60
C LEU A 182 -3.63 17.28 20.51
N LYS A 183 -4.76 17.62 19.90
CA LYS A 183 -5.29 18.98 19.83
C LYS A 183 -4.26 20.00 19.32
N ASN A 184 -3.88 20.96 20.13
CA ASN A 184 -3.03 22.09 19.74
C ASN A 184 -1.52 21.74 19.70
N LYS A 185 -1.13 20.54 20.12
CA LYS A 185 0.25 20.05 20.09
C LYS A 185 0.45 18.96 19.05
N ARG A 186 -0.18 19.09 17.89
CA ARG A 186 -0.03 18.12 16.79
C ARG A 186 1.21 18.38 15.97
N LYS A 187 1.87 17.30 15.58
CA LYS A 187 2.99 17.31 14.65
C LYS A 187 2.80 16.18 13.64
N TYR A 188 3.40 16.34 12.48
CA TYR A 188 3.61 15.28 11.51
C TYR A 188 5.00 14.70 11.73
N LEU A 189 5.09 13.40 11.95
CA LEU A 189 6.35 12.67 12.08
C LEU A 189 6.65 11.98 10.75
N PHE A 190 7.74 12.37 10.09
CA PHE A 190 8.26 11.75 8.88
C PHE A 190 9.67 11.20 9.13
N ARG A 191 9.98 10.13 8.41
CA ARG A 191 11.34 9.58 8.29
C ARG A 191 11.81 9.85 6.88
N LYS A 192 13.00 10.40 6.74
CA LYS A 192 13.59 10.76 5.45
C LYS A 192 15.09 10.57 5.49
N PHE A 193 15.75 10.69 4.33
CA PHE A 193 17.20 10.68 4.23
C PHE A 193 17.69 12.09 3.90
N ASN A 194 18.80 12.49 4.52
CA ASN A 194 19.48 13.74 4.20
C ASN A 194 20.39 13.56 2.97
N ASP A 195 21.04 14.65 2.55
CA ASP A 195 21.95 14.65 1.40
C ASP A 195 23.13 13.70 1.54
N ASN A 196 23.52 13.35 2.78
CA ASN A 196 24.56 12.38 3.11
C ASN A 196 24.05 10.94 3.14
N ASN A 197 22.78 10.71 2.77
CA ASN A 197 22.11 9.42 2.86
C ASN A 197 21.97 8.88 4.29
N GLU A 198 21.98 9.78 5.29
CA GLU A 198 21.72 9.43 6.69
C GLU A 198 20.23 9.55 6.98
N GLU A 199 19.74 8.61 7.75
CA GLU A 199 18.34 8.60 8.16
C GLU A 199 18.08 9.70 9.21
N ILE A 200 17.12 10.56 8.92
CA ILE A 200 16.68 11.63 9.82
C ILE A 200 15.17 11.57 10.03
N VAL A 201 14.73 12.09 11.16
CA VAL A 201 13.31 12.22 11.51
C VAL A 201 12.92 13.69 11.51
N ALA A 202 11.83 14.01 10.84
CA ALA A 202 11.28 15.35 10.78
C ALA A 202 9.98 15.44 11.58
N LEU A 203 9.94 16.36 12.53
CA LEU A 203 8.74 16.78 13.25
C LEU A 203 8.23 18.08 12.67
N ILE A 204 7.14 18.03 11.93
CA ILE A 204 6.63 19.16 11.15
C ILE A 204 5.31 19.65 11.74
N ASP A 205 5.19 20.97 11.92
CA ASP A 205 3.92 21.59 12.26
C ASP A 205 2.93 21.45 11.10
N PRO A 206 1.67 21.08 11.39
CA PRO A 206 0.64 21.02 10.36
C PRO A 206 0.45 22.33 9.57
N SER A 207 0.77 23.49 10.16
CA SER A 207 0.73 24.78 9.47
C SER A 207 1.80 24.96 8.41
N ASN A 208 2.91 24.20 8.51
CA ASN A 208 4.03 24.31 7.58
C ASN A 208 3.94 23.30 6.43
N LEU A 209 2.96 22.39 6.45
CA LEU A 209 2.79 21.37 5.42
C LEU A 209 1.30 21.12 5.12
N GLU A 210 0.78 21.83 4.11
CA GLU A 210 -0.64 21.77 3.72
C GLU A 210 -0.98 20.57 2.82
N ASN A 211 -0.01 20.11 2.02
CA ASN A 211 -0.24 19.07 1.00
C ASN A 211 -0.13 17.67 1.57
N VAL A 212 -0.98 17.36 2.54
CA VAL A 212 -1.03 16.07 3.24
C VAL A 212 -2.42 15.46 3.18
N VAL A 213 -2.50 14.15 3.02
CA VAL A 213 -3.76 13.38 3.04
C VAL A 213 -3.63 12.17 3.97
N PRO A 214 -4.74 11.65 4.49
CA PRO A 214 -4.74 10.36 5.19
C PRO A 214 -4.23 9.25 4.27
N ALA A 215 -3.44 8.32 4.79
CA ALA A 215 -2.71 7.32 4.03
C ALA A 215 -2.91 5.90 4.56
N ILE A 216 -4.17 5.49 4.81
CA ILE A 216 -4.49 4.11 5.20
C ILE A 216 -4.42 3.14 4.02
N ALA A 217 -4.58 3.63 2.81
CA ALA A 217 -4.53 2.86 1.58
C ALA A 217 -3.87 3.66 0.45
N PHE A 218 -3.35 2.95 -0.53
CA PHE A 218 -2.68 3.51 -1.69
C PHE A 218 -3.23 2.91 -2.98
N THR A 219 -3.12 3.64 -4.09
CA THR A 219 -3.28 2.97 -5.38
C THR A 219 -2.06 2.09 -5.65
N ILE A 220 -2.26 0.98 -6.35
CA ILE A 220 -1.17 0.06 -6.69
C ILE A 220 -0.01 0.79 -7.38
N HIS A 221 -0.31 1.78 -8.24
CA HIS A 221 0.71 2.61 -8.91
C HIS A 221 1.60 3.40 -7.94
N LYS A 222 1.03 3.86 -6.82
CA LYS A 222 1.79 4.61 -5.80
C LYS A 222 2.58 3.72 -4.84
N SER A 223 2.42 2.40 -4.94
CA SER A 223 3.15 1.45 -4.09
C SER A 223 4.51 1.02 -4.65
N HIS A 224 4.96 1.61 -5.76
CA HIS A 224 6.28 1.29 -6.33
C HIS A 224 7.38 1.58 -5.31
N GLY A 225 8.21 0.55 -5.06
CA GLY A 225 9.28 0.64 -4.04
C GLY A 225 8.85 0.30 -2.60
N SER A 226 7.54 0.24 -2.30
CA SER A 226 7.05 -0.13 -0.97
C SER A 226 6.83 -1.65 -0.87
N GLU A 227 7.15 -2.21 0.28
CA GLU A 227 6.90 -3.62 0.63
C GLU A 227 6.39 -3.68 2.07
N SER A 228 5.59 -4.69 2.39
CA SER A 228 5.03 -4.86 3.73
C SER A 228 4.96 -6.34 4.12
N GLU A 229 4.98 -6.61 5.41
CA GLU A 229 4.74 -7.97 5.91
C GLU A 229 3.36 -8.47 5.50
N LYS A 230 2.34 -7.60 5.61
CA LYS A 230 0.97 -7.89 5.22
C LYS A 230 0.48 -6.92 4.16
N VAL A 231 -0.02 -7.46 3.05
CA VAL A 231 -0.66 -6.69 1.98
C VAL A 231 -2.10 -7.12 1.81
N SER A 232 -3.00 -6.14 1.74
CA SER A 232 -4.42 -6.36 1.40
C SER A 232 -4.73 -5.67 0.07
N ILE A 233 -5.19 -6.43 -0.91
CA ILE A 233 -5.53 -5.93 -2.25
C ILE A 233 -7.05 -5.82 -2.37
N LEU A 234 -7.56 -4.65 -2.73
CA LEU A 234 -8.95 -4.43 -3.10
C LEU A 234 -9.06 -4.33 -4.62
N TRP A 235 -9.66 -5.35 -5.20
CA TRP A 235 -9.85 -5.46 -6.64
C TRP A 235 -11.32 -5.24 -6.99
N SER A 236 -11.63 -4.09 -7.58
CA SER A 236 -13.02 -3.63 -7.80
C SER A 236 -13.45 -3.67 -9.26
N GLN A 237 -12.63 -4.19 -10.15
CA GLN A 237 -13.00 -4.23 -11.56
C GLN A 237 -14.22 -5.11 -11.78
N LYS A 238 -15.37 -4.46 -11.87
CA LYS A 238 -16.51 -5.04 -12.56
C LYS A 238 -16.17 -5.13 -14.04
N TYR A 239 -16.51 -6.27 -14.65
CA TYR A 239 -16.68 -6.40 -16.09
C TYR A 239 -17.03 -5.05 -16.72
N ARG A 240 -16.09 -4.38 -17.36
CA ARG A 240 -16.43 -3.45 -18.42
C ARG A 240 -16.93 -4.34 -19.56
N ARG A 241 -18.22 -4.66 -19.54
CA ARG A 241 -18.91 -5.04 -20.76
C ARG A 241 -18.80 -3.82 -21.68
N ASN A 242 -17.76 -3.77 -22.50
CA ASN A 242 -17.83 -3.00 -23.71
C ASN A 242 -18.97 -3.62 -24.51
N GLN A 243 -20.02 -2.84 -24.75
CA GLN A 243 -21.19 -3.24 -25.55
C GLN A 243 -20.83 -3.68 -26.98
N TYR A 244 -19.56 -3.71 -27.34
CA TYR A 244 -19.06 -4.02 -28.68
C TYR A 244 -18.23 -5.31 -28.77
N ASP A 245 -17.89 -5.97 -27.66
CA ASP A 245 -17.19 -7.25 -27.69
C ASP A 245 -18.10 -8.42 -27.28
N VAL A 246 -19.04 -8.74 -28.17
CA VAL A 246 -19.73 -10.04 -28.20
C VAL A 246 -18.79 -11.04 -28.89
N ARG A 247 -17.57 -11.17 -28.46
CA ARG A 247 -16.67 -12.23 -28.89
C ARG A 247 -16.45 -13.20 -27.75
N GLU A 248 -16.92 -14.42 -28.01
CA GLU A 248 -16.66 -15.68 -27.33
C GLU A 248 -16.02 -15.61 -25.93
N LYS A 249 -16.77 -16.03 -24.91
CA LYS A 249 -16.23 -16.41 -23.63
C LYS A 249 -15.11 -17.42 -23.86
N LYS A 250 -13.86 -16.97 -23.80
CA LYS A 250 -12.74 -17.88 -23.65
C LYS A 250 -12.77 -18.38 -22.21
N ASP A 251 -12.93 -19.69 -22.04
CA ASP A 251 -12.96 -20.38 -20.74
C ASP A 251 -11.68 -20.20 -19.88
N ASN A 252 -10.71 -19.44 -20.37
CA ASN A 252 -9.40 -19.21 -19.77
C ASN A 252 -9.20 -17.77 -19.24
N GLU A 253 -10.23 -16.93 -19.14
CA GLU A 253 -10.05 -15.57 -18.61
C GLU A 253 -9.89 -15.60 -17.11
N ASN A 254 -8.74 -15.08 -16.64
CA ASN A 254 -8.52 -14.82 -15.21
C ASN A 254 -9.11 -13.47 -14.83
N ILE A 255 -9.85 -13.41 -13.70
CA ILE A 255 -10.53 -12.19 -13.23
C ILE A 255 -9.57 -11.04 -12.86
N PHE A 256 -8.31 -11.36 -12.58
CA PHE A 256 -7.27 -10.39 -12.20
C PHE A 256 -6.34 -10.04 -13.36
N CYS A 257 -6.40 -10.75 -14.48
CA CYS A 257 -5.43 -10.67 -15.57
C CYS A 257 -6.10 -10.74 -16.96
N ARG A 258 -7.14 -9.95 -17.18
CA ARG A 258 -7.90 -9.95 -18.45
C ARG A 258 -7.11 -9.36 -19.62
N ASP A 259 -6.21 -8.43 -19.32
CA ASP A 259 -5.29 -7.84 -20.29
C ASP A 259 -3.88 -7.67 -19.70
N ASN A 260 -2.95 -7.21 -20.52
CA ASN A 260 -1.56 -7.00 -20.10
C ASN A 260 -1.40 -5.90 -19.04
N PHE A 261 -2.30 -4.92 -19.02
CA PHE A 261 -2.25 -3.84 -18.02
C PHE A 261 -2.68 -4.38 -16.66
N GLU A 262 -3.83 -5.04 -16.58
CA GLU A 262 -4.33 -5.64 -15.34
C GLU A 262 -3.36 -6.66 -14.78
N ARG A 263 -2.78 -7.50 -15.65
CA ARG A 263 -1.76 -8.47 -15.27
C ARG A 263 -0.56 -7.82 -14.58
N ARG A 264 0.00 -6.77 -15.18
CA ARG A 264 1.14 -6.04 -14.61
C ARG A 264 0.76 -5.37 -13.30
N LEU A 265 -0.44 -4.80 -13.23
CA LEU A 265 -0.96 -4.16 -12.04
C LEU A 265 -1.12 -5.17 -10.89
N PHE A 266 -1.75 -6.32 -11.18
CA PHE A 266 -1.96 -7.37 -10.19
C PHE A 266 -0.64 -8.00 -9.74
N TYR A 267 0.27 -8.28 -10.69
CA TYR A 267 1.64 -8.71 -10.37
C TYR A 267 2.34 -7.75 -9.42
N THR A 268 2.27 -6.43 -9.73
CA THR A 268 2.87 -5.41 -8.88
C THR A 268 2.29 -5.46 -7.47
N ALA A 269 0.98 -5.58 -7.33
CA ALA A 269 0.32 -5.62 -6.03
C ALA A 269 0.71 -6.88 -5.22
N VAL A 270 0.68 -8.06 -5.83
CA VAL A 270 1.03 -9.33 -5.19
C VAL A 270 2.47 -9.32 -4.69
N THR A 271 3.40 -8.81 -5.51
CA THR A 271 4.83 -8.77 -5.16
C THR A 271 5.18 -7.77 -4.05
N ARG A 272 4.22 -6.98 -3.52
CA ARG A 272 4.44 -6.13 -2.34
C ARG A 272 4.37 -6.90 -1.02
N ALA A 273 3.75 -8.07 -1.01
CA ALA A 273 3.58 -8.88 0.20
C ALA A 273 4.83 -9.70 0.51
N LYS A 274 5.31 -9.63 1.75
CA LYS A 274 6.45 -10.44 2.24
C LYS A 274 5.99 -11.75 2.90
N LYS A 275 4.92 -11.71 3.71
CA LYS A 275 4.47 -12.87 4.50
C LYS A 275 2.99 -13.19 4.32
N PHE A 276 2.13 -12.18 4.24
CA PHE A 276 0.69 -12.35 4.23
C PHE A 276 0.05 -11.53 3.12
N LEU A 277 -0.83 -12.17 2.36
CA LEU A 277 -1.55 -11.54 1.24
C LEU A 277 -3.05 -11.80 1.36
N ASP A 278 -3.82 -10.74 1.56
CA ASP A 278 -5.28 -10.80 1.50
C ASP A 278 -5.76 -10.20 0.18
N ILE A 279 -6.51 -10.95 -0.59
CA ILE A 279 -7.11 -10.49 -1.85
C ILE A 279 -8.61 -10.43 -1.69
N TYR A 280 -9.16 -9.24 -1.81
CA TYR A 280 -10.60 -8.97 -1.82
C TYR A 280 -11.01 -8.57 -3.23
N TYR A 281 -12.04 -9.22 -3.79
CA TYR A 281 -12.52 -8.85 -5.11
C TYR A 281 -14.04 -8.82 -5.22
N LEU A 282 -14.54 -7.89 -6.04
CA LEU A 282 -15.97 -7.79 -6.38
C LEU A 282 -16.31 -8.72 -7.54
N ASN A 283 -17.46 -9.43 -7.38
CA ASN A 283 -17.99 -10.32 -8.42
C ASN A 283 -19.18 -9.65 -9.16
#